data_b735fc18230ead1b232a1b46cd5011f6
#
_entry.id   b735fc18230ead1b232a1b46cd5011f6
#
_cell.length_a   1.000
_cell.length_b   1.000
_cell.length_c   1.000
_cell.angle_alpha   90.00
_cell.angle_beta   90.00
_cell.angle_gamma   90.00
#
_symmetry.space_group_name_H-M   'P 1'
#
loop_
_entity.id
_entity.type
_entity.pdbx_description
1 polymer ?
#
loop_
_entity_poly.entity_id
_entity_poly.type
_entity_poly.pdbx_seq_one_letter_code
_entity_poly.pdbx_strand_id
1 'polypeptide(L)'
;MRQSIIGFAAVYAVVLGTSSCNGGSTSPPTSTTGNAVQYQQIERLARPAVKELFQQFANHDGTNKTSPWQQPVSSQTLYQEIGSFTRTVAGRDAAHAATLQAILIPDEIAADLSKPAPAAYLGVETAGATGGTFGGRGLPDDVIDISLGAVFGNTLTALGLVPDDGKQSPCLTTDNVPQQNAKDNVTPAAFPYVGAPH
;
A
#
# COMPACT_ATOMS: atom_id res chain seq x y z
N MET A 1 51.68 -12.64 -19.23
CA MET A 1 51.15 -12.46 -17.86
C MET A 1 49.63 -12.42 -17.92
N ARG A 2 48.98 -13.50 -17.50
CA ARG A 2 47.51 -13.58 -17.44
C ARG A 2 47.09 -13.27 -16.01
N GLN A 3 46.39 -12.18 -15.78
CA GLN A 3 45.74 -11.91 -14.51
C GLN A 3 44.34 -12.49 -14.54
N SER A 4 44.09 -13.48 -13.68
CA SER A 4 42.75 -14.01 -13.40
C SER A 4 42.04 -13.09 -12.42
N ILE A 5 40.95 -12.53 -12.84
CA ILE A 5 40.02 -11.80 -11.96
C ILE A 5 39.04 -12.83 -11.38
N ILE A 6 39.20 -13.11 -10.09
CA ILE A 6 38.28 -13.94 -9.33
C ILE A 6 37.10 -13.03 -8.89
N GLY A 7 35.96 -13.21 -9.53
CA GLY A 7 34.74 -12.54 -9.10
C GLY A 7 34.18 -13.20 -7.84
N PHE A 8 34.09 -12.44 -6.74
CA PHE A 8 33.34 -12.83 -5.55
C PHE A 8 31.85 -12.64 -5.82
N ALA A 9 31.12 -13.73 -6.00
CA ALA A 9 29.70 -13.72 -5.94
C ALA A 9 29.29 -13.73 -4.46
N ALA A 10 28.81 -12.61 -3.96
CA ALA A 10 28.21 -12.53 -2.63
C ALA A 10 26.81 -13.16 -2.71
N VAL A 11 26.67 -14.36 -2.20
CA VAL A 11 25.38 -15.00 -1.98
C VAL A 11 24.78 -14.39 -0.72
N TYR A 12 23.82 -13.48 -0.88
CA TYR A 12 22.99 -13.05 0.23
C TYR A 12 21.97 -14.15 0.54
N ALA A 13 22.26 -14.94 1.55
CA ALA A 13 21.26 -15.82 2.15
C ALA A 13 20.31 -14.94 2.98
N VAL A 14 19.15 -14.65 2.41
CA VAL A 14 18.03 -14.10 3.19
C VAL A 14 17.53 -15.23 4.09
N VAL A 15 17.93 -15.20 5.34
CA VAL A 15 17.32 -16.02 6.38
C VAL A 15 15.95 -15.42 6.65
N LEU A 16 14.93 -15.97 5.99
CA LEU A 16 13.54 -15.78 6.37
C LEU A 16 13.35 -16.42 7.75
N GLY A 17 13.57 -15.62 8.78
CA GLY A 17 13.13 -15.95 10.11
C GLY A 17 11.60 -16.04 10.07
N THR A 18 11.07 -17.27 9.99
CA THR A 18 9.68 -17.53 10.26
C THR A 18 9.47 -17.27 11.75
N SER A 19 9.31 -16.01 12.13
CA SER A 19 8.60 -15.68 13.36
C SER A 19 7.18 -16.16 13.13
N SER A 20 6.94 -17.42 13.43
CA SER A 20 5.61 -17.91 13.68
C SER A 20 5.06 -17.03 14.81
N CYS A 21 4.41 -15.95 14.47
CA CYS A 21 3.36 -15.42 15.31
C CYS A 21 2.36 -16.57 15.38
N ASN A 22 2.53 -17.39 16.38
CA ASN A 22 1.49 -18.26 16.85
C ASN A 22 0.41 -17.33 17.41
N GLY A 23 -0.24 -16.62 16.48
CA GLY A 23 -1.51 -15.96 16.72
C GLY A 23 -2.41 -17.09 17.14
N GLY A 24 -2.51 -17.28 18.45
CA GLY A 24 -3.52 -18.12 18.99
C GLY A 24 -4.79 -17.69 18.25
N SER A 25 -5.41 -18.62 17.54
CA SER A 25 -6.76 -18.45 17.08
C SER A 25 -7.55 -18.10 18.34
N THR A 26 -7.68 -16.83 18.61
CA THR A 26 -8.72 -16.33 19.50
C THR A 26 -9.98 -16.55 18.71
N SER A 27 -10.43 -17.80 18.69
CA SER A 27 -11.81 -18.08 18.39
C SER A 27 -12.60 -17.08 19.22
N PRO A 28 -13.50 -16.30 18.62
CA PRO A 28 -14.35 -15.42 19.40
C PRO A 28 -14.97 -16.27 20.52
N PRO A 29 -15.15 -15.74 21.73
CA PRO A 29 -15.60 -16.50 22.87
C PRO A 29 -16.84 -17.29 22.47
N THR A 30 -16.73 -18.61 22.54
CA THR A 30 -17.85 -19.50 22.26
C THR A 30 -18.84 -19.27 23.38
N SER A 31 -19.82 -18.41 23.18
CA SER A 31 -20.95 -18.30 24.11
C SER A 31 -21.75 -19.60 23.95
N THR A 32 -21.77 -20.38 25.00
CA THR A 32 -22.36 -21.73 25.07
C THR A 32 -23.88 -21.74 25.06
N THR A 33 -24.55 -20.62 24.84
CA THR A 33 -26.01 -20.55 24.71
C THR A 33 -26.40 -19.30 23.90
N GLY A 34 -26.68 -19.52 22.64
CA GLY A 34 -27.19 -18.47 21.76
C GLY A 34 -26.62 -18.63 20.35
N ASN A 35 -27.38 -18.24 19.34
CA ASN A 35 -26.96 -18.25 17.95
C ASN A 35 -25.59 -17.57 17.85
N ALA A 36 -24.56 -18.31 17.40
CA ALA A 36 -23.25 -17.75 17.14
C ALA A 36 -23.44 -16.59 16.14
N VAL A 37 -23.03 -15.40 16.52
CA VAL A 37 -23.03 -14.25 15.61
C VAL A 37 -21.99 -14.53 14.54
N GLN A 38 -22.43 -14.68 13.31
CA GLN A 38 -21.54 -14.83 12.16
C GLN A 38 -21.29 -13.45 11.55
N TYR A 39 -20.02 -13.09 11.42
CA TYR A 39 -19.61 -11.88 10.74
C TYR A 39 -19.21 -12.24 9.32
N GLN A 40 -19.64 -11.44 8.36
CA GLN A 40 -19.24 -11.55 6.97
C GLN A 40 -18.53 -10.28 6.57
N GLN A 41 -17.38 -10.40 5.90
CA GLN A 41 -16.71 -9.26 5.31
C GLN A 41 -17.58 -8.71 4.17
N ILE A 42 -17.89 -7.42 4.21
CA ILE A 42 -18.69 -6.73 3.20
C ILE A 42 -17.93 -5.63 2.49
N GLU A 43 -16.83 -5.16 3.06
CA GLU A 43 -16.02 -4.08 2.50
C GLU A 43 -14.54 -4.30 2.84
N ARG A 44 -13.68 -3.83 1.94
CA ARG A 44 -12.23 -3.76 2.10
C ARG A 44 -11.73 -2.45 1.49
N LEU A 45 -11.17 -1.59 2.31
CA LEU A 45 -10.65 -0.28 1.89
C LEU A 45 -9.52 0.15 2.84
N ALA A 46 -8.38 -0.49 2.75
CA ALA A 46 -7.22 -0.09 3.54
C ALA A 46 -6.42 1.01 2.85
N ARG A 47 -6.35 0.94 1.51
CA ARG A 47 -5.67 1.93 0.67
C ARG A 47 -6.71 2.73 -0.11
N PRO A 48 -6.94 4.01 0.28
CA PRO A 48 -7.94 4.85 -0.39
C PRO A 48 -7.68 4.96 -1.90
N ALA A 49 -8.76 4.97 -2.66
CA ALA A 49 -8.80 5.11 -4.11
C ALA A 49 -8.10 3.98 -4.93
N VAL A 50 -7.45 3.01 -4.31
CA VAL A 50 -6.76 1.95 -5.07
C VAL A 50 -7.74 1.11 -5.87
N LYS A 51 -8.77 0.60 -5.23
CA LYS A 51 -9.82 -0.18 -5.90
C LYS A 51 -10.54 0.68 -6.94
N GLU A 52 -10.91 1.89 -6.59
CA GLU A 52 -11.64 2.84 -7.42
C GLU A 52 -10.85 3.26 -8.68
N LEU A 53 -9.53 3.39 -8.55
CA LEU A 53 -8.67 3.80 -9.67
C LEU A 53 -8.38 2.65 -10.62
N PHE A 54 -8.03 1.49 -10.08
CA PHE A 54 -7.46 0.40 -10.88
C PHE A 54 -8.45 -0.66 -11.31
N GLN A 55 -9.50 -0.88 -10.51
CA GLN A 55 -10.38 -2.01 -10.70
C GLN A 55 -11.65 -1.65 -11.44
N GLN A 56 -12.08 -2.55 -12.33
CA GLN A 56 -13.41 -2.42 -12.95
C GLN A 56 -14.51 -2.52 -11.90
N PHE A 57 -15.46 -1.61 -11.96
CA PHE A 57 -16.56 -1.52 -10.96
C PHE A 57 -17.29 -2.85 -10.75
N ALA A 58 -17.47 -3.64 -11.81
CA ALA A 58 -18.11 -4.96 -11.72
C ALA A 58 -17.38 -5.94 -10.79
N ASN A 59 -16.10 -5.72 -10.50
CA ASN A 59 -15.27 -6.58 -9.67
C ASN A 59 -15.16 -6.11 -8.21
N HIS A 60 -15.65 -4.90 -7.88
CA HIS A 60 -15.52 -4.30 -6.55
C HIS A 60 -16.15 -5.16 -5.46
N ASP A 61 -17.36 -5.67 -5.69
CA ASP A 61 -18.08 -6.50 -4.70
C ASP A 61 -17.31 -7.80 -4.38
N GLY A 62 -16.76 -8.44 -5.40
CA GLY A 62 -15.90 -9.62 -5.21
C GLY A 62 -14.64 -9.31 -4.42
N THR A 63 -13.97 -8.21 -4.72
CA THR A 63 -12.79 -7.75 -3.99
C THR A 63 -13.12 -7.41 -2.54
N ASN A 64 -14.22 -6.72 -2.28
CA ASN A 64 -14.66 -6.36 -0.93
C ASN A 64 -14.88 -7.58 -0.04
N LYS A 65 -15.40 -8.66 -0.60
CA LYS A 65 -15.69 -9.92 0.10
C LYS A 65 -14.50 -10.86 0.20
N THR A 66 -13.44 -10.60 -0.54
CA THR A 66 -12.24 -11.45 -0.55
C THR A 66 -11.25 -10.99 0.51
N SER A 67 -10.69 -11.95 1.26
CA SER A 67 -9.61 -11.65 2.21
C SER A 67 -8.39 -11.05 1.48
N PRO A 68 -7.76 -9.97 2.00
CA PRO A 68 -6.53 -9.43 1.43
C PRO A 68 -5.38 -10.45 1.42
N TRP A 69 -5.43 -11.44 2.31
CA TRP A 69 -4.43 -12.52 2.45
C TRP A 69 -4.67 -13.71 1.54
N GLN A 70 -5.68 -13.69 0.67
CA GLN A 70 -5.93 -14.82 -0.24
C GLN A 70 -4.70 -15.10 -1.09
N GLN A 71 -4.21 -16.31 -1.02
CA GLN A 71 -3.02 -16.77 -1.74
C GLN A 71 -3.38 -17.58 -2.99
N PRO A 72 -2.57 -17.52 -4.02
CA PRO A 72 -1.46 -16.56 -4.19
C PRO A 72 -1.97 -15.13 -4.41
N VAL A 73 -1.29 -14.15 -3.84
CA VAL A 73 -1.65 -12.71 -3.97
C VAL A 73 -1.79 -12.31 -5.44
N SER A 74 -0.92 -12.82 -6.29
CA SER A 74 -0.94 -12.55 -7.74
C SER A 74 -2.19 -13.06 -8.47
N SER A 75 -2.98 -13.95 -7.87
CA SER A 75 -4.25 -14.41 -8.45
C SER A 75 -5.42 -13.48 -8.15
N GLN A 76 -5.26 -12.53 -7.23
CA GLN A 76 -6.32 -11.57 -6.91
C GLN A 76 -6.63 -10.69 -8.12
N THR A 77 -7.91 -10.49 -8.40
CA THR A 77 -8.37 -9.65 -9.51
C THR A 77 -7.80 -8.24 -9.44
N LEU A 78 -7.84 -7.62 -8.26
CA LEU A 78 -7.28 -6.28 -8.06
C LEU A 78 -5.78 -6.22 -8.40
N TYR A 79 -4.99 -7.24 -8.01
CA TYR A 79 -3.57 -7.32 -8.39
C TYR A 79 -3.38 -7.28 -9.91
N GLN A 80 -4.15 -8.07 -10.64
CA GLN A 80 -4.06 -8.14 -12.10
C GLN A 80 -4.49 -6.81 -12.74
N GLU A 81 -5.53 -6.19 -12.23
CA GLU A 81 -6.07 -4.94 -12.75
C GLU A 81 -5.12 -3.76 -12.48
N ILE A 82 -4.41 -3.71 -11.34
CA ILE A 82 -3.33 -2.73 -11.11
C ILE A 82 -2.27 -2.84 -12.20
N GLY A 83 -1.78 -4.04 -12.47
CA GLY A 83 -0.77 -4.25 -13.51
C GLY A 83 -1.25 -3.91 -14.92
N SER A 84 -2.48 -4.25 -15.25
CA SER A 84 -3.10 -3.95 -16.53
C SER A 84 -3.29 -2.44 -16.70
N PHE A 85 -3.95 -1.78 -15.75
CA PHE A 85 -4.20 -0.34 -15.77
C PHE A 85 -2.91 0.46 -15.89
N THR A 86 -1.90 0.13 -15.09
CA THR A 86 -0.62 0.83 -15.10
C THR A 86 0.03 0.80 -16.49
N ARG A 87 -0.05 -0.33 -17.19
CA ARG A 87 0.54 -0.47 -18.52
C ARG A 87 -0.33 0.11 -19.63
N THR A 88 -1.64 -0.07 -19.57
CA THR A 88 -2.52 0.22 -20.71
C THR A 88 -3.20 1.59 -20.62
N VAL A 89 -3.48 2.06 -19.41
CA VAL A 89 -4.14 3.35 -19.17
C VAL A 89 -3.11 4.41 -18.77
N ALA A 90 -2.29 4.14 -17.74
CA ALA A 90 -1.24 5.07 -17.33
C ALA A 90 -0.03 5.07 -18.29
N GLY A 91 0.05 4.10 -19.20
CA GLY A 91 1.08 4.03 -20.24
C GLY A 91 2.49 3.72 -19.71
N ARG A 92 2.62 3.32 -18.43
CA ARG A 92 3.90 3.03 -17.78
C ARG A 92 4.47 1.67 -18.22
N ASP A 93 5.73 1.46 -17.96
CA ASP A 93 6.40 0.20 -18.28
C ASP A 93 6.07 -0.96 -17.33
N ALA A 94 6.62 -2.13 -17.61
CA ALA A 94 6.38 -3.32 -16.81
C ALA A 94 7.02 -3.25 -15.41
N ALA A 95 8.13 -2.52 -15.25
CA ALA A 95 8.79 -2.36 -13.97
C ALA A 95 7.94 -1.50 -13.01
N HIS A 96 7.36 -0.41 -13.50
CA HIS A 96 6.41 0.40 -12.76
C HIS A 96 5.17 -0.42 -12.35
N ALA A 97 4.61 -1.19 -13.28
CA ALA A 97 3.45 -2.04 -13.00
C ALA A 97 3.74 -3.05 -11.90
N ALA A 98 4.86 -3.76 -11.98
CA ALA A 98 5.25 -4.75 -10.98
C ALA A 98 5.51 -4.11 -9.61
N THR A 99 6.13 -2.93 -9.58
CA THR A 99 6.39 -2.20 -8.33
C THR A 99 5.10 -1.71 -7.69
N LEU A 100 4.16 -1.16 -8.45
CA LEU A 100 2.84 -0.76 -7.93
C LEU A 100 2.05 -1.96 -7.40
N GLN A 101 2.06 -3.07 -8.10
CA GLN A 101 1.45 -4.31 -7.61
C GLN A 101 2.03 -4.75 -6.27
N ALA A 102 3.35 -4.69 -6.11
CA ALA A 102 4.04 -5.09 -4.88
C ALA A 102 3.80 -4.13 -3.70
N ILE A 103 3.68 -2.83 -3.98
CA ILE A 103 3.45 -1.80 -2.96
C ILE A 103 1.99 -1.77 -2.51
N LEU A 104 1.05 -1.94 -3.45
CA LEU A 104 -0.37 -1.72 -3.19
C LEU A 104 -1.13 -2.99 -2.77
N ILE A 105 -0.57 -4.17 -3.01
CA ILE A 105 -1.21 -5.43 -2.67
C ILE A 105 -0.29 -6.25 -1.74
N PRO A 106 -0.85 -6.81 -0.64
CA PRO A 106 -2.27 -6.83 -0.26
C PRO A 106 -2.81 -5.45 0.10
N ASP A 107 -4.11 -5.23 -0.16
CA ASP A 107 -4.81 -4.00 0.22
C ASP A 107 -5.05 -4.01 1.73
N GLU A 108 -4.04 -3.51 2.45
CA GLU A 108 -3.98 -3.44 3.91
C GLU A 108 -3.13 -2.25 4.36
N ILE A 109 -3.25 -1.89 5.61
CA ILE A 109 -2.36 -0.92 6.24
C ILE A 109 -1.26 -1.71 6.95
N ALA A 110 -0.01 -1.56 6.50
CA ALA A 110 1.15 -2.15 7.15
C ALA A 110 1.79 -1.16 8.14
N ALA A 111 2.17 -1.65 9.31
CA ALA A 111 2.91 -0.87 10.30
C ALA A 111 4.00 -1.74 10.94
N ASP A 112 5.22 -1.23 11.01
CA ASP A 112 6.35 -1.86 11.70
C ASP A 112 6.48 -1.24 13.10
N LEU A 113 5.96 -1.94 14.10
CA LEU A 113 5.96 -1.50 15.50
C LEU A 113 7.36 -1.44 16.12
N SER A 114 8.39 -1.94 15.44
CA SER A 114 9.79 -1.80 15.89
C SER A 114 10.41 -0.48 15.47
N LYS A 115 9.75 0.31 14.64
CA LYS A 115 10.24 1.58 14.10
C LYS A 115 9.62 2.77 14.85
N PRO A 116 10.35 3.89 14.91
CA PRO A 116 9.81 5.09 15.52
C PRO A 116 8.72 5.74 14.67
N ALA A 117 7.80 6.43 15.34
CA ALA A 117 6.88 7.37 14.69
C ALA A 117 7.67 8.49 13.97
N PRO A 118 7.05 9.23 13.04
CA PRO A 118 5.63 9.28 12.76
C PRO A 118 5.14 8.17 11.82
N ALA A 119 3.82 7.97 11.78
CA ALA A 119 3.18 7.19 10.74
C ALA A 119 3.32 7.89 9.38
N ALA A 120 3.48 7.10 8.32
CA ALA A 120 3.52 7.62 6.95
C ALA A 120 2.91 6.59 6.01
N TYR A 121 2.01 7.04 5.15
CA TYR A 121 1.36 6.19 4.14
C TYR A 121 2.40 5.54 3.23
N LEU A 122 2.28 4.22 3.02
CA LEU A 122 3.22 3.38 2.28
C LEU A 122 4.65 3.33 2.88
N GLY A 123 4.83 3.69 4.15
CA GLY A 123 6.16 3.77 4.77
C GLY A 123 6.87 2.42 4.86
N VAL A 124 6.17 1.35 5.24
CA VAL A 124 6.74 -0.01 5.30
C VAL A 124 7.09 -0.50 3.90
N GLU A 125 6.18 -0.36 2.96
CA GLU A 125 6.28 -0.87 1.60
C GLU A 125 7.38 -0.18 0.78
N THR A 126 7.71 1.06 1.14
CA THR A 126 8.73 1.87 0.48
C THR A 126 10.01 2.03 1.30
N ALA A 127 10.15 1.28 2.40
CA ALA A 127 11.28 1.40 3.33
C ALA A 127 11.49 2.83 3.86
N GLY A 128 10.40 3.57 4.08
CA GLY A 128 10.41 4.92 4.63
C GLY A 128 10.52 6.04 3.60
N ALA A 129 10.54 5.72 2.32
CA ALA A 129 10.71 6.71 1.26
C ALA A 129 9.57 7.75 1.20
N THR A 130 8.39 7.42 1.70
CA THR A 130 7.25 8.34 1.77
C THR A 130 7.19 9.19 3.04
N GLY A 131 8.18 9.08 3.94
CA GLY A 131 8.26 9.97 5.10
C GLY A 131 8.51 9.30 6.44
N GLY A 132 8.43 7.98 6.55
CA GLY A 132 8.72 7.27 7.80
C GLY A 132 8.63 5.76 7.67
N THR A 133 9.52 5.05 8.36
CA THR A 133 9.62 3.58 8.30
C THR A 133 8.59 2.86 9.16
N PHE A 134 7.87 3.59 10.03
CA PHE A 134 6.81 3.01 10.85
C PHE A 134 5.65 2.49 9.99
N GLY A 135 5.37 3.16 8.87
CA GLY A 135 4.20 2.87 8.04
C GLY A 135 2.90 3.38 8.64
N GLY A 136 1.82 2.66 8.43
CA GLY A 136 0.49 3.13 8.84
C GLY A 136 -0.05 4.22 7.90
N ARG A 137 -0.86 5.11 8.44
CA ARG A 137 -1.38 6.29 7.76
C ARG A 137 -1.58 7.41 8.76
N GLY A 138 -0.85 8.49 8.63
CA GLY A 138 -1.02 9.69 9.43
C GLY A 138 -2.28 10.45 9.03
N LEU A 139 -2.90 11.16 9.99
CA LEU A 139 -4.04 12.04 9.67
C LEU A 139 -3.72 13.10 8.62
N PRO A 140 -2.49 13.68 8.59
CA PRO A 140 -2.13 14.67 7.59
C PRO A 140 -1.64 14.07 6.26
N ASP A 141 -1.60 12.75 6.12
CA ASP A 141 -1.10 12.14 4.87
C ASP A 141 -2.07 12.40 3.73
N ASP A 142 -1.57 13.02 2.68
CA ASP A 142 -2.26 13.17 1.41
C ASP A 142 -2.17 11.88 0.60
N VAL A 143 -2.99 10.90 0.99
CA VAL A 143 -2.90 9.54 0.46
C VAL A 143 -3.28 9.46 -1.03
N ILE A 144 -4.12 10.36 -1.50
CA ILE A 144 -4.55 10.39 -2.90
C ILE A 144 -3.39 10.92 -3.76
N ASP A 145 -2.81 12.07 -3.44
CA ASP A 145 -1.70 12.63 -4.20
C ASP A 145 -0.45 11.73 -4.14
N ILE A 146 -0.17 11.10 -2.99
CA ILE A 146 0.92 10.10 -2.89
C ILE A 146 0.66 8.93 -3.86
N SER A 147 -0.56 8.41 -3.91
CA SER A 147 -0.91 7.32 -4.82
C SER A 147 -0.88 7.74 -6.28
N LEU A 148 -1.47 8.89 -6.62
CA LEU A 148 -1.46 9.43 -7.98
C LEU A 148 -0.03 9.75 -8.45
N GLY A 149 0.80 10.30 -7.58
CA GLY A 149 2.21 10.54 -7.84
C GLY A 149 3.01 9.26 -8.13
N ALA A 150 2.67 8.16 -7.45
CA ALA A 150 3.28 6.85 -7.72
C ALA A 150 2.83 6.27 -9.07
N VAL A 151 1.57 6.46 -9.46
CA VAL A 151 1.00 5.92 -10.70
C VAL A 151 1.40 6.76 -11.91
N PHE A 152 1.12 8.05 -11.88
CA PHE A 152 1.23 8.95 -13.03
C PHE A 152 2.47 9.86 -12.97
N GLY A 153 3.07 10.00 -11.81
CA GLY A 153 4.19 10.90 -11.58
C GLY A 153 5.56 10.24 -11.65
N ASN A 154 6.52 10.93 -11.07
CA ASN A 154 7.91 10.50 -10.98
C ASN A 154 8.26 9.92 -9.60
N THR A 155 7.29 9.70 -8.71
CA THR A 155 7.55 9.32 -7.31
C THR A 155 8.39 8.06 -7.20
N LEU A 156 8.00 6.98 -7.89
CA LEU A 156 8.73 5.70 -7.79
C LEU A 156 10.17 5.81 -8.31
N THR A 157 10.39 6.59 -9.36
CA THR A 157 11.73 6.86 -9.90
C THR A 157 12.55 7.76 -8.97
N ALA A 158 11.96 8.81 -8.43
CA ALA A 158 12.63 9.69 -7.48
C ALA A 158 13.05 8.98 -6.19
N LEU A 159 12.30 7.95 -5.79
CA LEU A 159 12.60 7.07 -4.67
C LEU A 159 13.61 5.94 -5.03
N GLY A 160 14.03 5.85 -6.29
CA GLY A 160 14.95 4.81 -6.75
C GLY A 160 14.34 3.41 -6.82
N LEU A 161 13.01 3.29 -6.80
CA LEU A 161 12.32 2.00 -6.83
C LEU A 161 12.20 1.42 -8.24
N VAL A 162 12.20 2.28 -9.26
CA VAL A 162 12.18 1.91 -10.67
C VAL A 162 13.03 2.87 -11.51
N PRO A 163 13.55 2.45 -12.66
CA PRO A 163 14.13 3.36 -13.64
C PRO A 163 13.11 4.34 -14.18
N ASP A 164 13.57 5.50 -14.67
CA ASP A 164 12.69 6.46 -15.36
C ASP A 164 12.29 5.90 -16.75
N ASP A 165 10.99 5.81 -17.00
CA ASP A 165 10.44 5.37 -18.29
C ASP A 165 10.05 6.55 -19.21
N GLY A 166 10.20 7.80 -18.75
CA GLY A 166 9.88 9.01 -19.51
C GLY A 166 8.39 9.18 -19.84
N LYS A 167 7.50 8.48 -19.12
CA LYS A 167 6.05 8.40 -19.44
C LYS A 167 5.16 9.00 -18.35
N GLN A 168 5.69 9.95 -17.63
CA GLN A 168 4.94 10.66 -16.59
C GLN A 168 3.82 11.51 -17.18
N SER A 169 2.74 11.64 -16.44
CA SER A 169 1.60 12.52 -16.73
C SER A 169 1.40 13.50 -15.55
N PRO A 170 2.20 14.58 -15.44
CA PRO A 170 2.21 15.43 -14.25
C PRO A 170 0.86 16.07 -13.92
N CYS A 171 -0.02 16.25 -14.89
CA CYS A 171 -1.37 16.78 -14.67
C CYS A 171 -2.32 15.82 -13.94
N LEU A 172 -1.91 14.56 -13.75
CA LEU A 172 -2.71 13.52 -13.09
C LEU A 172 -2.13 13.13 -11.72
N THR A 173 -1.20 13.91 -11.17
CA THR A 173 -0.52 13.56 -9.92
C THR A 173 -1.15 14.16 -8.67
N THR A 174 -2.27 14.88 -8.81
CA THR A 174 -2.99 15.50 -7.70
C THR A 174 -4.48 15.48 -7.97
N ASP A 175 -5.27 15.39 -6.92
CA ASP A 175 -6.72 15.56 -6.95
C ASP A 175 -7.13 17.06 -6.81
N ASN A 176 -6.15 17.96 -6.68
CA ASN A 176 -6.32 19.38 -6.44
C ASN A 176 -7.07 19.72 -5.15
N VAL A 177 -7.11 18.80 -4.21
CA VAL A 177 -7.58 19.07 -2.84
C VAL A 177 -6.34 19.40 -2.00
N PRO A 178 -6.15 20.66 -1.58
CA PRO A 178 -4.95 21.03 -0.86
C PRO A 178 -4.89 20.28 0.48
N GLN A 179 -3.78 19.61 0.69
CA GLN A 179 -3.44 19.06 2.01
C GLN A 179 -3.47 20.19 3.03
N GLN A 180 -4.21 20.04 4.09
CA GLN A 180 -4.35 21.04 5.14
C GLN A 180 -4.93 22.41 4.67
N ASN A 181 -6.12 22.36 4.24
CA ASN A 181 -6.96 23.54 4.36
C ASN A 181 -6.89 24.03 5.82
N ALA A 182 -6.70 25.32 6.03
CA ALA A 182 -6.62 25.92 7.38
C ALA A 182 -7.84 25.60 8.27
N LYS A 183 -8.92 25.11 7.68
CA LYS A 183 -10.13 24.67 8.35
C LYS A 183 -10.05 23.21 8.82
N ASP A 184 -9.18 22.41 8.23
CA ASP A 184 -9.04 20.99 8.54
C ASP A 184 -8.03 20.71 9.65
N ASN A 185 -7.78 21.71 10.51
CA ASN A 185 -6.78 21.65 11.56
C ASN A 185 -6.67 20.28 12.20
N VAL A 186 -5.69 19.50 11.75
CA VAL A 186 -5.32 18.26 12.41
C VAL A 186 -4.44 18.60 13.60
N THR A 187 -4.87 18.22 14.79
CA THR A 187 -4.09 18.39 16.02
C THR A 187 -3.69 17.01 16.56
N PRO A 188 -2.61 16.38 16.02
CA PRO A 188 -2.25 15.00 16.39
C PRO A 188 -1.98 14.78 17.87
N ALA A 189 -1.72 15.87 18.63
CA ALA A 189 -1.40 15.82 20.03
C ALA A 189 -2.62 15.84 20.99
N ALA A 190 -3.82 16.14 20.49
CA ALA A 190 -5.00 16.30 21.34
C ALA A 190 -6.28 15.82 20.64
N PHE A 191 -7.11 15.05 21.35
CA PHE A 191 -8.45 14.72 20.89
C PHE A 191 -9.31 16.00 20.81
N PRO A 192 -10.12 16.19 19.75
CA PRO A 192 -10.56 15.20 18.77
C PRO A 192 -9.66 14.98 17.54
N TYR A 193 -8.44 15.35 17.49
CA TYR A 193 -7.43 15.15 16.44
C TYR A 193 -7.75 15.77 15.07
N VAL A 194 -9.00 15.94 14.72
CA VAL A 194 -9.47 16.52 13.45
C VAL A 194 -10.20 17.83 13.71
N GLY A 195 -10.21 18.71 12.71
CA GLY A 195 -10.93 19.97 12.76
C GLY A 195 -12.44 19.79 12.88
N ALA A 196 -13.13 20.89 13.18
CA ALA A 196 -14.58 20.92 13.17
C ALA A 196 -15.10 20.75 11.72
N PRO A 197 -16.28 20.13 11.51
CA PRO A 197 -16.92 20.07 10.20
C PRO A 197 -17.16 21.47 9.63
N HIS A 198 -17.08 21.61 8.31
CA HIS A 198 -17.36 22.85 7.59
C HIS A 198 -18.82 22.94 7.22
#